data_f255315f85d8c75a2f31985d22d9f679
#
_entry.id   f255315f85d8c75a2f31985d22d9f679
#
_cell.length_a   1.000
_cell.length_b   1.000
_cell.length_c   1.000
_cell.angle_alpha   90.00
_cell.angle_beta   90.00
_cell.angle_gamma   90.00
#
_symmetry.space_group_name_H-M   'P 1'
#
loop_
_entity.id
_entity.type
_entity.pdbx_description
1 polymer ?
#
loop_
_entity_poly.entity_id
_entity_poly.type
_entity_poly.pdbx_seq_one_letter_code
_entity_poly.pdbx_strand_id
1 'polypeptide(L)'
;HRTALRDAGQTYGVDPCVIVAILLVETQFGSYTGKTPTVAVLSTFALMDHKSYRDRIWAMLSPREKARWGREAFDRKLMDRSDWAYREVCALVRLAEDRVRVESLRGSVMGAVGWPQFLPSSLVRYGADGNRDGRVDLFDPWDACHSVANYLRGYGWCRARTQEEKEKVIYQYNHSRPYVQTVLGIADRLQPCES
;
A
#
# COMPACT_ATOMS: atom_id res chain seq x y z
N HIS A 1 -0.88 10.37 18.65
CA HIS A 1 -0.01 9.22 18.29
C HIS A 1 1.49 9.55 18.33
N ARG A 2 1.92 10.65 19.02
CA ARG A 2 3.34 11.05 19.10
C ARG A 2 4.25 9.94 19.60
N THR A 3 3.80 9.17 20.59
CA THR A 3 4.58 8.08 21.18
C THR A 3 4.83 6.96 20.17
N ALA A 4 3.80 6.51 19.47
CA ALA A 4 3.91 5.49 18.43
C ALA A 4 4.85 5.90 17.29
N LEU A 5 4.75 7.15 16.83
CA LEU A 5 5.62 7.70 15.78
C LEU A 5 7.09 7.76 16.21
N ARG A 6 7.36 8.22 17.45
CA ARG A 6 8.72 8.29 17.99
C ARG A 6 9.32 6.90 18.14
N ASP A 7 8.56 5.97 18.73
CA ASP A 7 9.01 4.59 18.94
C ASP A 7 9.28 3.89 17.59
N ALA A 8 8.39 4.00 16.63
CA ALA A 8 8.61 3.48 15.29
C ALA A 8 9.85 4.08 14.61
N GLY A 9 10.01 5.41 14.70
CA GLY A 9 11.18 6.10 14.17
C GLY A 9 12.49 5.61 14.79
N GLN A 10 12.54 5.45 16.08
CA GLN A 10 13.72 4.94 16.83
C GLN A 10 14.00 3.48 16.50
N THR A 11 12.96 2.62 16.50
CA THR A 11 13.09 1.18 16.25
C THR A 11 13.64 0.88 14.86
N TYR A 12 13.18 1.62 13.86
CA TYR A 12 13.53 1.34 12.46
C TYR A 12 14.53 2.33 11.84
N GLY A 13 14.96 3.35 12.58
CA GLY A 13 15.88 4.37 12.07
C GLY A 13 15.25 5.22 10.95
N VAL A 14 13.97 5.53 11.05
CA VAL A 14 13.20 6.31 10.06
C VAL A 14 12.76 7.62 10.69
N ASP A 15 12.87 8.72 9.93
CA ASP A 15 12.38 10.02 10.37
C ASP A 15 10.85 9.97 10.63
N PRO A 16 10.39 10.27 11.86
CA PRO A 16 8.96 10.27 12.18
C PRO A 16 8.14 11.20 11.28
N CYS A 17 8.72 12.31 10.80
CA CYS A 17 8.03 13.25 9.91
C CYS A 17 7.65 12.60 8.57
N VAL A 18 8.47 11.66 8.07
CA VAL A 18 8.15 10.92 6.84
C VAL A 18 7.03 9.90 7.09
N ILE A 19 7.03 9.23 8.24
CA ILE A 19 5.92 8.32 8.62
C ILE A 19 4.60 9.11 8.68
N VAL A 20 4.62 10.28 9.34
CA VAL A 20 3.48 11.21 9.39
C VAL A 20 3.01 11.59 8.00
N ALA A 21 3.94 12.00 7.12
CA ALA A 21 3.61 12.44 5.77
C ALA A 21 2.94 11.34 4.94
N ILE A 22 3.44 10.09 5.02
CA ILE A 22 2.84 8.94 4.35
C ILE A 22 1.42 8.69 4.88
N LEU A 23 1.23 8.55 6.19
CA LEU A 23 -0.07 8.27 6.78
C LEU A 23 -1.09 9.39 6.53
N LEU A 24 -0.63 10.64 6.44
CA LEU A 24 -1.45 11.77 6.06
C LEU A 24 -1.92 11.67 4.61
N VAL A 25 -0.99 11.40 3.69
CA VAL A 25 -1.29 11.32 2.24
C VAL A 25 -2.18 10.13 1.92
N GLU A 26 -1.93 8.98 2.54
CA GLU A 26 -2.69 7.75 2.25
C GLU A 26 -4.13 7.82 2.74
N THR A 27 -4.33 8.17 4.00
CA THR A 27 -5.65 8.01 4.64
C THR A 27 -6.05 9.14 5.59
N GLN A 28 -5.29 10.24 5.66
CA GLN A 28 -5.50 11.27 6.66
C GLN A 28 -5.57 10.66 8.08
N PHE A 29 -4.55 9.86 8.42
CA PHE A 29 -4.46 9.12 9.69
C PHE A 29 -5.68 8.21 9.96
N GLY A 30 -6.05 7.40 8.99
CA GLY A 30 -7.13 6.43 9.11
C GLY A 30 -8.54 7.00 8.96
N SER A 31 -8.69 8.30 8.69
CA SER A 31 -10.00 8.90 8.46
C SER A 31 -10.70 8.36 7.21
N TYR A 32 -9.92 7.86 6.24
CA TYR A 32 -10.43 7.32 4.99
C TYR A 32 -9.62 6.11 4.51
N THR A 33 -9.94 4.93 5.00
CA THR A 33 -9.22 3.67 4.69
C THR A 33 -9.85 2.83 3.58
N GLY A 34 -11.02 3.25 3.06
CA GLY A 34 -11.81 2.48 2.11
C GLY A 34 -12.77 1.49 2.78
N LYS A 35 -13.79 1.05 2.02
CA LYS A 35 -14.86 0.16 2.52
C LYS A 35 -15.03 -1.10 1.67
N THR A 36 -14.22 -1.27 0.62
CA THR A 36 -14.38 -2.38 -0.32
C THR A 36 -13.77 -3.66 0.27
N PRO A 37 -14.46 -4.82 0.19
CA PRO A 37 -13.90 -6.09 0.66
C PRO A 37 -12.65 -6.46 -0.14
N THR A 38 -11.51 -6.51 0.52
CA THR A 38 -10.19 -6.74 -0.11
C THR A 38 -10.14 -8.08 -0.85
N VAL A 39 -10.66 -9.15 -0.23
CA VAL A 39 -10.71 -10.48 -0.88
C VAL A 39 -11.50 -10.42 -2.18
N ALA A 40 -12.69 -9.79 -2.17
CA ALA A 40 -13.55 -9.72 -3.35
C ALA A 40 -12.90 -8.94 -4.50
N VAL A 41 -12.25 -7.80 -4.19
CA VAL A 41 -11.54 -6.98 -5.17
C VAL A 41 -10.42 -7.77 -5.83
N LEU A 42 -9.53 -8.34 -5.02
CA LEU A 42 -8.35 -9.03 -5.54
C LEU A 42 -8.73 -10.31 -6.29
N SER A 43 -9.71 -11.08 -5.80
CA SER A 43 -10.23 -12.24 -6.53
C SER A 43 -10.87 -11.85 -7.87
N THR A 44 -11.61 -10.73 -7.92
CA THR A 44 -12.17 -10.23 -9.18
C THR A 44 -11.09 -9.87 -10.19
N PHE A 45 -10.02 -9.20 -9.75
CA PHE A 45 -8.89 -8.89 -10.63
C PHE A 45 -8.13 -10.16 -11.05
N ALA A 46 -7.95 -11.13 -10.15
CA ALA A 46 -7.27 -12.39 -10.47
C ALA A 46 -7.99 -13.23 -11.54
N LEU A 47 -9.30 -13.04 -11.73
CA LEU A 47 -10.06 -13.73 -12.77
C LEU A 47 -9.98 -13.05 -14.15
N MET A 48 -9.27 -11.92 -14.29
CA MET A 48 -9.19 -11.18 -15.56
C MET A 48 -8.32 -11.85 -16.63
N ASP A 49 -7.57 -12.90 -16.28
CA ASP A 49 -6.88 -13.76 -17.24
C ASP A 49 -7.84 -14.61 -18.09
N HIS A 50 -9.06 -14.85 -17.59
CA HIS A 50 -10.03 -15.64 -18.30
C HIS A 50 -10.63 -14.86 -19.48
N LYS A 51 -10.55 -15.43 -20.69
CA LYS A 51 -10.94 -14.75 -21.94
C LYS A 51 -12.38 -14.20 -21.91
N SER A 52 -13.33 -14.94 -21.33
CA SER A 52 -14.74 -14.51 -21.30
C SER A 52 -14.94 -13.22 -20.47
N TYR A 53 -14.17 -13.01 -19.39
CA TYR A 53 -14.23 -11.77 -18.62
C TYR A 53 -13.64 -10.60 -19.42
N ARG A 54 -12.50 -10.81 -20.08
CA ARG A 54 -11.90 -9.76 -20.94
C ARG A 54 -12.82 -9.38 -22.09
N ASP A 55 -13.48 -10.35 -22.73
CA ASP A 55 -14.45 -10.10 -23.80
C ASP A 55 -15.64 -9.27 -23.30
N ARG A 56 -16.17 -9.59 -22.12
CA ARG A 56 -17.25 -8.81 -21.50
C ARG A 56 -16.84 -7.37 -21.18
N ILE A 57 -15.68 -7.19 -20.56
CA ILE A 57 -15.16 -5.84 -20.24
C ILE A 57 -14.92 -5.07 -21.54
N TRP A 58 -14.31 -5.70 -22.55
CA TRP A 58 -14.11 -5.08 -23.85
C TRP A 58 -15.43 -4.65 -24.51
N ALA A 59 -16.47 -5.48 -24.42
CA ALA A 59 -17.78 -5.16 -24.99
C ALA A 59 -18.39 -3.90 -24.37
N MET A 60 -18.13 -3.64 -23.07
CA MET A 60 -18.64 -2.48 -22.34
C MET A 60 -17.92 -1.17 -22.67
N LEU A 61 -16.72 -1.23 -23.28
CA LEU A 61 -15.96 -0.03 -23.66
C LEU A 61 -16.62 0.70 -24.83
N SER A 62 -16.59 2.03 -24.75
CA SER A 62 -17.01 2.90 -25.87
C SER A 62 -16.10 2.73 -27.10
N PRO A 63 -16.57 3.09 -28.31
CA PRO A 63 -15.74 3.06 -29.52
C PRO A 63 -14.44 3.89 -29.36
N ARG A 64 -14.50 5.02 -28.66
CA ARG A 64 -13.34 5.89 -28.40
C ARG A 64 -12.30 5.19 -27.50
N GLU A 65 -12.74 4.51 -26.46
CA GLU A 65 -11.85 3.75 -25.58
C GLU A 65 -11.24 2.55 -26.31
N LYS A 66 -12.02 1.82 -27.10
CA LYS A 66 -11.53 0.71 -27.93
C LYS A 66 -10.45 1.17 -28.92
N ALA A 67 -10.68 2.31 -29.58
CA ALA A 67 -9.70 2.88 -30.51
C ALA A 67 -8.42 3.35 -29.77
N ARG A 68 -8.55 3.89 -28.55
CA ARG A 68 -7.41 4.35 -27.72
C ARG A 68 -6.53 3.19 -27.25
N TRP A 69 -7.14 2.09 -26.85
CA TRP A 69 -6.42 0.97 -26.24
C TRP A 69 -5.87 -0.02 -27.25
N GLY A 70 -6.68 -0.38 -28.26
CA GLY A 70 -6.45 -1.56 -29.08
C GLY A 70 -6.67 -2.87 -28.32
N ARG A 71 -7.17 -3.89 -28.97
CA ARG A 71 -7.57 -5.15 -28.33
C ARG A 71 -6.40 -5.86 -27.66
N GLU A 72 -5.28 -6.01 -28.35
CA GLU A 72 -4.12 -6.73 -27.79
C GLU A 72 -3.51 -6.04 -26.57
N ALA A 73 -3.35 -4.71 -26.61
CA ALA A 73 -2.81 -3.96 -25.48
C ALA A 73 -3.74 -4.01 -24.27
N PHE A 74 -5.05 -3.95 -24.52
CA PHE A 74 -6.07 -4.11 -23.48
C PHE A 74 -6.00 -5.50 -22.83
N ASP A 75 -5.99 -6.57 -23.62
CA ASP A 75 -5.91 -7.95 -23.11
C ASP A 75 -4.62 -8.15 -22.30
N ARG A 76 -3.48 -7.72 -22.80
CA ARG A 76 -2.18 -7.80 -22.10
C ARG A 76 -2.23 -7.09 -20.75
N LYS A 77 -2.76 -5.86 -20.69
CA LYS A 77 -2.90 -5.12 -19.46
C LYS A 77 -3.79 -5.82 -18.42
N LEU A 78 -4.88 -6.47 -18.86
CA LEU A 78 -5.75 -7.22 -17.95
C LEU A 78 -5.07 -8.51 -17.45
N MET A 79 -4.29 -9.19 -18.29
CA MET A 79 -3.50 -10.35 -17.89
C MET A 79 -2.43 -9.97 -16.87
N ASP A 80 -1.64 -8.90 -17.12
CA ASP A 80 -0.66 -8.39 -16.16
C ASP A 80 -1.30 -8.04 -14.80
N ARG A 81 -2.51 -7.47 -14.85
CA ARG A 81 -3.28 -7.16 -13.64
C ARG A 81 -3.78 -8.42 -12.93
N SER A 82 -4.18 -9.43 -13.69
CA SER A 82 -4.57 -10.73 -13.13
C SER A 82 -3.40 -11.39 -12.42
N ASP A 83 -2.24 -11.45 -13.05
CA ASP A 83 -1.02 -12.01 -12.46
C ASP A 83 -0.59 -11.29 -11.18
N TRP A 84 -0.70 -9.95 -11.18
CA TRP A 84 -0.47 -9.16 -9.98
C TRP A 84 -1.47 -9.51 -8.88
N ALA A 85 -2.77 -9.51 -9.19
CA ALA A 85 -3.82 -9.78 -8.22
C ALA A 85 -3.76 -11.21 -7.68
N TYR A 86 -3.39 -12.18 -8.50
CA TYR A 86 -3.16 -13.55 -8.06
C TYR A 86 -2.07 -13.63 -6.98
N ARG A 87 -0.97 -12.90 -7.14
CA ARG A 87 0.08 -12.82 -6.09
C ARG A 87 -0.45 -12.21 -4.80
N GLU A 88 -1.31 -11.20 -4.89
CA GLU A 88 -1.94 -10.60 -3.70
C GLU A 88 -2.95 -11.56 -3.04
N VAL A 89 -3.70 -12.37 -3.82
CA VAL A 89 -4.56 -13.44 -3.28
C VAL A 89 -3.73 -14.50 -2.55
N CYS A 90 -2.58 -14.90 -3.10
CA CYS A 90 -1.67 -15.81 -2.41
C CYS A 90 -1.16 -15.21 -1.08
N ALA A 91 -0.93 -13.90 -1.03
CA ALA A 91 -0.57 -13.23 0.22
C ALA A 91 -1.73 -13.22 1.23
N LEU A 92 -2.99 -13.06 0.78
CA LEU A 92 -4.17 -13.21 1.66
C LEU A 92 -4.26 -14.61 2.26
N VAL A 93 -3.94 -15.66 1.50
CA VAL A 93 -3.91 -17.03 2.03
C VAL A 93 -2.88 -17.16 3.16
N ARG A 94 -1.67 -16.63 2.97
CA ARG A 94 -0.63 -16.61 4.02
C ARG A 94 -1.09 -15.86 5.27
N LEU A 95 -1.71 -14.68 5.10
CA LEU A 95 -2.27 -13.93 6.24
C LEU A 95 -3.34 -14.72 6.99
N ALA A 96 -4.16 -15.50 6.29
CA ALA A 96 -5.17 -16.35 6.92
C ALA A 96 -4.52 -17.51 7.72
N GLU A 97 -3.42 -18.07 7.24
CA GLU A 97 -2.60 -19.05 7.98
C GLU A 97 -2.05 -18.44 9.28
N ASP A 98 -1.65 -17.16 9.24
CA ASP A 98 -1.22 -16.38 10.41
C ASP A 98 -2.39 -15.85 11.27
N ARG A 99 -3.60 -16.40 11.10
CA ARG A 99 -4.83 -16.09 11.83
C ARG A 99 -5.37 -14.67 11.63
N VAL A 100 -4.96 -13.97 10.60
CA VAL A 100 -5.60 -12.72 10.19
C VAL A 100 -6.97 -13.04 9.61
N ARG A 101 -8.01 -12.34 10.07
CA ARG A 101 -9.37 -12.51 9.55
C ARG A 101 -9.53 -11.79 8.20
N VAL A 102 -8.97 -12.39 7.16
CA VAL A 102 -8.90 -11.80 5.81
C VAL A 102 -10.28 -11.48 5.21
N GLU A 103 -11.31 -12.25 5.58
CA GLU A 103 -12.69 -12.02 5.17
C GLU A 103 -13.28 -10.70 5.69
N SER A 104 -12.73 -10.20 6.80
CA SER A 104 -13.15 -8.92 7.39
C SER A 104 -12.37 -7.72 6.85
N LEU A 105 -11.26 -7.93 6.12
CA LEU A 105 -10.44 -6.86 5.60
C LEU A 105 -11.21 -5.98 4.62
N ARG A 106 -11.19 -4.68 4.90
CA ARG A 106 -11.78 -3.64 4.06
C ARG A 106 -10.69 -2.65 3.67
N GLY A 107 -10.77 -2.15 2.46
CA GLY A 107 -9.75 -1.24 1.97
C GLY A 107 -10.19 -0.47 0.72
N SER A 108 -9.21 -0.05 -0.05
CA SER A 108 -9.43 0.68 -1.30
C SER A 108 -10.04 -0.21 -2.40
N VAL A 109 -10.49 0.42 -3.48
CA VAL A 109 -10.95 -0.26 -4.71
C VAL A 109 -9.83 -1.05 -5.42
N MET A 110 -8.60 -0.94 -4.94
CA MET A 110 -7.44 -1.71 -5.41
C MET A 110 -6.98 -2.76 -4.41
N GLY A 111 -7.68 -2.93 -3.27
CA GLY A 111 -7.38 -3.94 -2.26
C GLY A 111 -6.30 -3.53 -1.24
N ALA A 112 -5.92 -2.26 -1.19
CA ALA A 112 -5.01 -1.73 -0.18
C ALA A 112 -5.73 -1.53 1.17
N VAL A 113 -5.06 -1.84 2.30
CA VAL A 113 -5.66 -2.01 3.62
C VAL A 113 -5.04 -1.08 4.67
N GLY A 114 -5.88 -0.60 5.56
CA GLY A 114 -5.49 0.12 6.78
C GLY A 114 -4.98 1.54 6.54
N TRP A 115 -4.42 2.15 7.59
CA TRP A 115 -3.85 3.50 7.52
C TRP A 115 -2.74 3.65 6.49
N PRO A 116 -1.80 2.67 6.37
CA PRO A 116 -0.70 2.75 5.42
C PRO A 116 -1.09 2.35 3.99
N GLN A 117 -2.34 1.92 3.75
CA GLN A 117 -2.78 1.42 2.44
C GLN A 117 -1.87 0.31 1.87
N PHE A 118 -1.49 -0.64 2.72
CA PHE A 118 -0.69 -1.78 2.30
C PHE A 118 -1.51 -2.78 1.48
N LEU A 119 -0.92 -3.27 0.41
CA LEU A 119 -1.39 -4.49 -0.23
C LEU A 119 -1.09 -5.71 0.66
N PRO A 120 -1.83 -6.83 0.53
CA PRO A 120 -1.59 -8.03 1.32
C PRO A 120 -0.14 -8.51 1.31
N SER A 121 0.54 -8.46 0.18
CA SER A 121 1.96 -8.81 0.07
C SER A 121 2.87 -7.90 0.88
N SER A 122 2.55 -6.60 0.96
CA SER A 122 3.26 -5.65 1.80
C SER A 122 2.99 -5.89 3.29
N LEU A 123 1.76 -6.23 3.65
CA LEU A 123 1.40 -6.60 5.03
C LEU A 123 2.15 -7.86 5.48
N VAL A 124 2.19 -8.92 4.66
CA VAL A 124 2.98 -10.14 4.94
C VAL A 124 4.46 -9.81 5.17
N ARG A 125 5.03 -8.91 4.38
CA ARG A 125 6.47 -8.66 4.38
C ARG A 125 6.92 -7.61 5.40
N TYR A 126 6.10 -6.61 5.65
CA TYR A 126 6.47 -5.41 6.41
C TYR A 126 5.53 -5.10 7.56
N GLY A 127 4.44 -5.85 7.72
CA GLY A 127 3.56 -5.71 8.87
C GLY A 127 4.35 -5.85 10.18
N ALA A 128 4.07 -4.99 11.14
CA ALA A 128 4.76 -4.98 12.42
C ALA A 128 3.76 -4.75 13.55
N ASP A 129 3.84 -5.61 14.57
CA ASP A 129 3.09 -5.50 15.82
C ASP A 129 3.79 -4.44 16.69
N GLY A 130 3.36 -3.20 16.58
CA GLY A 130 3.95 -2.05 17.28
C GLY A 130 3.48 -1.92 18.71
N ASN A 131 2.24 -2.31 19.01
CA ASN A 131 1.65 -2.28 20.35
C ASN A 131 1.97 -3.54 21.16
N ARG A 132 2.55 -4.59 20.52
CA ARG A 132 2.97 -5.87 21.12
C ARG A 132 1.81 -6.69 21.70
N ASP A 133 0.64 -6.65 21.05
CA ASP A 133 -0.52 -7.44 21.44
C ASP A 133 -0.55 -8.85 20.81
N GLY A 134 0.47 -9.19 20.00
CA GLY A 134 0.62 -10.48 19.31
C GLY A 134 -0.08 -10.52 17.96
N ARG A 135 -0.53 -9.40 17.43
CA ARG A 135 -1.21 -9.29 16.12
C ARG A 135 -0.70 -8.10 15.35
N VAL A 136 -0.97 -8.07 14.05
CA VAL A 136 -0.71 -6.88 13.22
C VAL A 136 -2.06 -6.38 12.71
N ASP A 137 -2.48 -5.21 13.21
CA ASP A 137 -3.68 -4.52 12.77
C ASP A 137 -3.33 -3.16 12.15
N LEU A 138 -3.37 -3.05 10.84
CA LEU A 138 -3.08 -1.80 10.13
C LEU A 138 -4.11 -0.67 10.38
N PHE A 139 -5.18 -0.94 11.13
CA PHE A 139 -6.11 0.08 11.62
C PHE A 139 -5.74 0.58 13.03
N ASP A 140 -4.84 -0.11 13.72
CA ASP A 140 -4.21 0.38 14.95
C ASP A 140 -3.08 1.37 14.62
N PRO A 141 -3.02 2.54 15.30
CA PRO A 141 -2.00 3.56 15.04
C PRO A 141 -0.56 3.10 15.29
N TRP A 142 -0.31 2.24 16.28
CA TRP A 142 1.02 1.73 16.58
C TRP A 142 1.52 0.82 15.47
N ASP A 143 0.70 -0.14 15.08
CA ASP A 143 1.04 -1.11 14.04
C ASP A 143 1.20 -0.42 12.69
N ALA A 144 0.32 0.55 12.38
CA ALA A 144 0.43 1.35 11.16
C ALA A 144 1.75 2.13 11.09
N CYS A 145 2.14 2.83 12.18
CA CYS A 145 3.41 3.57 12.25
C CYS A 145 4.61 2.64 12.11
N HIS A 146 4.63 1.53 12.85
CA HIS A 146 5.71 0.56 12.83
C HIS A 146 5.81 -0.14 11.46
N SER A 147 4.69 -0.49 10.85
CA SER A 147 4.66 -1.10 9.52
C SER A 147 5.21 -0.16 8.44
N VAL A 148 4.82 1.11 8.44
CA VAL A 148 5.39 2.11 7.52
C VAL A 148 6.90 2.25 7.72
N ALA A 149 7.35 2.36 8.96
CA ALA A 149 8.78 2.48 9.27
C ALA A 149 9.57 1.22 8.83
N ASN A 150 9.02 0.03 9.08
CA ASN A 150 9.60 -1.24 8.65
C ASN A 150 9.70 -1.35 7.12
N TYR A 151 8.66 -0.90 6.40
CA TYR A 151 8.67 -0.81 4.95
C TYR A 151 9.82 0.07 4.44
N LEU A 152 9.92 1.29 4.94
CA LEU A 152 10.95 2.25 4.53
C LEU A 152 12.36 1.74 4.84
N ARG A 153 12.58 1.14 6.04
CA ARG A 153 13.83 0.47 6.39
C ARG A 153 14.15 -0.65 5.41
N GLY A 154 13.16 -1.48 5.06
CA GLY A 154 13.31 -2.60 4.12
C GLY A 154 13.78 -2.14 2.73
N TYR A 155 13.38 -0.97 2.28
CA TYR A 155 13.82 -0.35 1.03
C TYR A 155 15.05 0.54 1.17
N GLY A 156 15.69 0.58 2.36
CA GLY A 156 17.01 1.17 2.54
C GLY A 156 17.02 2.60 3.06
N TRP A 157 15.95 3.10 3.66
CA TRP A 157 15.89 4.45 4.23
C TRP A 157 17.07 4.79 5.13
N CYS A 158 17.46 3.87 6.03
CA CYS A 158 18.59 4.08 6.96
C CYS A 158 19.96 4.25 6.26
N ARG A 159 20.07 3.85 5.01
CA ARG A 159 21.29 3.96 4.19
C ARG A 159 21.25 5.15 3.24
N ALA A 160 20.07 5.71 3.01
CA ALA A 160 19.88 6.88 2.15
C ALA A 160 20.50 8.11 2.79
N ARG A 161 21.52 8.68 2.13
CA ARG A 161 22.28 9.87 2.59
C ARG A 161 21.93 11.11 1.80
N THR A 162 21.47 10.94 0.57
CA THR A 162 21.10 12.03 -0.33
C THR A 162 19.58 12.12 -0.50
N GLN A 163 19.11 13.28 -0.92
CA GLN A 163 17.70 13.50 -1.25
C GLN A 163 17.23 12.53 -2.34
N GLU A 164 18.05 12.32 -3.37
CA GLU A 164 17.71 11.39 -4.46
C GLU A 164 17.56 9.94 -3.97
N GLU A 165 18.39 9.50 -3.03
CA GLU A 165 18.25 8.16 -2.42
C GLU A 165 16.95 8.03 -1.61
N LYS A 166 16.60 9.07 -0.85
CA LYS A 166 15.32 9.12 -0.12
C LYS A 166 14.12 9.09 -1.09
N GLU A 167 14.18 9.85 -2.17
CA GLU A 167 13.16 9.84 -3.22
C GLU A 167 12.98 8.45 -3.82
N LYS A 168 14.06 7.72 -4.07
CA LYS A 168 14.00 6.32 -4.57
C LYS A 168 13.30 5.39 -3.58
N VAL A 169 13.52 5.56 -2.28
CA VAL A 169 12.84 4.76 -1.25
C VAL A 169 11.33 5.07 -1.23
N ILE A 170 10.95 6.35 -1.21
CA ILE A 170 9.53 6.73 -1.24
C ILE A 170 8.85 6.30 -2.54
N TYR A 171 9.56 6.33 -3.67
CA TYR A 171 9.05 5.85 -4.95
C TYR A 171 8.68 4.36 -4.94
N GLN A 172 9.31 3.53 -4.08
CA GLN A 172 8.90 2.13 -3.91
C GLN A 172 7.53 2.01 -3.23
N TYR A 173 7.16 2.97 -2.39
CA TYR A 173 5.87 3.00 -1.74
C TYR A 173 4.73 3.28 -2.74
N ASN A 174 4.95 4.29 -3.58
CA ASN A 174 4.04 4.64 -4.66
C ASN A 174 4.85 5.15 -5.88
N HIS A 175 4.72 4.47 -7.03
CA HIS A 175 5.47 4.75 -8.26
C HIS A 175 4.98 6.04 -8.95
N SER A 176 4.90 7.13 -8.19
CA SER A 176 4.43 8.44 -8.64
C SER A 176 5.36 9.56 -8.16
N ARG A 177 5.97 10.29 -9.09
CA ARG A 177 6.82 11.44 -8.74
C ARG A 177 6.06 12.52 -7.95
N PRO A 178 4.82 12.90 -8.31
CA PRO A 178 4.03 13.82 -7.47
C PRO A 178 3.83 13.31 -6.04
N TYR A 179 3.61 12.01 -5.84
CA TYR A 179 3.52 11.41 -4.51
C TYR A 179 4.81 11.61 -3.72
N VAL A 180 5.96 11.28 -4.31
CA VAL A 180 7.29 11.44 -3.68
C VAL A 180 7.51 12.88 -3.24
N GLN A 181 7.26 13.85 -4.13
CA GLN A 181 7.41 15.27 -3.85
C GLN A 181 6.48 15.74 -2.73
N THR A 182 5.23 15.25 -2.72
CA THR A 182 4.24 15.60 -1.69
C THR A 182 4.67 15.06 -0.33
N VAL A 183 5.05 13.77 -0.24
CA VAL A 183 5.48 13.15 1.03
C VAL A 183 6.72 13.86 1.59
N LEU A 184 7.76 14.06 0.79
CA LEU A 184 8.99 14.71 1.25
C LEU A 184 8.75 16.17 1.57
N GLY A 185 7.98 16.90 0.76
CA GLY A 185 7.65 18.29 1.03
C GLY A 185 6.80 18.50 2.29
N ILE A 186 5.96 17.53 2.68
CA ILE A 186 5.25 17.54 3.96
C ILE A 186 6.25 17.25 5.10
N ALA A 187 7.08 16.23 4.95
CA ALA A 187 8.07 15.85 5.97
C ALA A 187 9.01 17.02 6.30
N ASP A 188 9.52 17.72 5.29
CA ASP A 188 10.40 18.88 5.46
C ASP A 188 9.73 20.03 6.24
N ARG A 189 8.42 20.24 6.04
CA ARG A 189 7.66 21.28 6.76
C ARG A 189 7.34 20.92 8.21
N LEU A 190 7.42 19.63 8.54
CA LEU A 190 7.19 19.14 9.91
C LEU A 190 8.46 19.12 10.77
N GLN A 191 9.65 19.27 10.18
CA GLN A 191 10.95 19.20 10.86
C GLN A 191 11.21 20.22 11.98
N PRO A 192 10.55 21.36 12.13
CA PRO A 192 10.72 22.24 13.28
C PRO A 192 10.13 21.70 14.60
N CYS A 193 9.63 20.49 14.65
CA CYS A 193 9.06 19.90 15.85
C CYS A 193 10.10 19.22 16.78
N GLU A 194 11.39 19.47 16.58
CA GLU A 194 12.45 19.12 17.53
C GLU A 194 12.74 20.29 18.46
N SER A 195 11.98 20.35 19.53
CA SER A 195 12.37 21.07 20.75
C SER A 195 11.73 20.44 21.97
#